data_7b0e817af7b10f69baa20f07c8170dcb
#
_entry.id   7b0e817af7b10f69baa20f07c8170dcb
#
_cell.length_a   1.000
_cell.length_b   1.000
_cell.length_c   1.000
_cell.angle_alpha   90.00
_cell.angle_beta   90.00
_cell.angle_gamma   90.00
#
_symmetry.space_group_name_H-M   'P 1'
#
loop_
_entity.id
_entity.type
_entity.pdbx_description
1 polymer ?
#
loop_
_entity_poly.entity_id
_entity_poly.type
_entity_poly.pdbx_seq_one_letter_code
_entity_poly.pdbx_strand_id
1 'polypeptide(L)'
;MKRRTLLAAVGSGTVVSAGCLGDDIETDADDSDIPSPSSACDADETYETCRHRIISYASFPDPLQCEVDAALEADGYTATGRFLLEDAMDLEHAYVRRDDATYEPSVSESDETDERTLSLVERERLTRRRVHELRVENATDERRTVAITIVREGDGETVVDETLTLEAGDREKIAVSDVLGRYECSVSDDRGLEKTVDLRLGEYVQFDALVVDEEFSLVESTADVAPCPWER
;
A
#
# COMPACT_ATOMS: atom_id res chain seq x y z
N MET A 1 11.87 -22.63 -26.15
CA MET A 1 11.94 -24.00 -25.56
C MET A 1 13.36 -24.29 -25.09
N LYS A 2 13.60 -24.24 -23.77
CA LYS A 2 14.74 -24.88 -23.09
C LYS A 2 14.39 -25.01 -21.62
N ARG A 3 13.98 -26.23 -21.24
CA ARG A 3 13.73 -26.62 -19.84
C ARG A 3 15.10 -26.79 -19.16
N ARG A 4 15.30 -26.16 -18.02
CA ARG A 4 16.39 -26.45 -17.10
C ARG A 4 15.84 -27.18 -15.89
N THR A 5 16.21 -28.46 -15.79
CA THR A 5 15.96 -29.34 -14.65
C THR A 5 17.00 -29.05 -13.59
N LEU A 6 16.58 -28.77 -12.36
CA LEU A 6 17.44 -28.67 -11.18
C LEU A 6 17.27 -29.93 -10.34
N LEU A 7 18.39 -30.62 -10.14
CA LEU A 7 18.55 -31.84 -9.34
C LEU A 7 18.60 -31.46 -7.85
N ALA A 8 17.75 -32.09 -7.04
CA ALA A 8 17.82 -32.07 -5.60
C ALA A 8 18.85 -33.07 -5.09
N ALA A 9 19.80 -32.63 -4.27
CA ALA A 9 20.72 -33.47 -3.53
C ALA A 9 20.20 -33.67 -2.11
N VAL A 10 19.85 -34.91 -1.76
CA VAL A 10 19.49 -35.36 -0.42
C VAL A 10 20.77 -35.74 0.30
N GLY A 11 21.11 -35.02 1.37
CA GLY A 11 22.21 -35.33 2.28
C GLY A 11 21.68 -35.88 3.61
N SER A 12 21.72 -37.21 3.79
CA SER A 12 21.43 -37.88 5.06
C SER A 12 22.68 -37.88 5.93
N GLY A 13 22.64 -37.13 7.04
CA GLY A 13 23.67 -37.18 8.08
C GLY A 13 23.08 -37.78 9.37
N THR A 14 23.40 -39.04 9.65
CA THR A 14 23.16 -39.69 10.94
C THR A 14 24.26 -39.34 11.91
N VAL A 15 23.93 -38.73 13.04
CA VAL A 15 24.84 -38.56 14.18
C VAL A 15 24.33 -39.46 15.29
N VAL A 16 25.15 -40.46 15.64
CA VAL A 16 25.03 -41.32 16.79
C VAL A 16 25.80 -40.66 17.93
N SER A 17 25.16 -40.30 19.01
CA SER A 17 25.84 -39.92 20.24
C SER A 17 25.42 -40.86 21.39
N ALA A 18 26.44 -41.55 21.88
CA ALA A 18 26.36 -42.48 23.01
C ALA A 18 26.18 -41.74 24.33
N GLY A 19 25.51 -42.43 25.26
CA GLY A 19 25.09 -41.93 26.54
C GLY A 19 26.17 -41.62 27.55
N CYS A 20 25.80 -40.86 28.55
CA CYS A 20 26.36 -40.90 29.90
C CYS A 20 25.22 -40.88 30.89
N LEU A 21 25.16 -41.93 31.71
CA LEU A 21 24.42 -42.01 32.97
C LEU A 21 25.15 -41.12 34.00
N GLY A 22 24.44 -40.28 34.67
CA GLY A 22 24.98 -39.48 35.75
C GLY A 22 23.88 -38.75 36.53
N ASP A 23 23.61 -39.31 37.69
CA ASP A 23 23.13 -38.72 38.94
C ASP A 23 21.96 -37.71 38.96
N ASP A 24 21.00 -38.08 39.81
CA ASP A 24 19.90 -37.26 40.33
C ASP A 24 20.42 -35.95 40.95
N ILE A 25 20.16 -34.87 40.22
CA ILE A 25 20.08 -33.54 40.80
C ILE A 25 18.62 -33.09 40.56
N GLU A 26 17.85 -33.14 41.65
CA GLU A 26 16.63 -32.35 41.76
C GLU A 26 17.02 -30.87 41.65
N THR A 27 17.07 -30.38 40.44
CA THR A 27 17.08 -28.95 40.19
C THR A 27 15.61 -28.58 39.99
N ASP A 28 15.05 -27.86 40.96
CA ASP A 28 13.89 -27.04 40.79
C ASP A 28 14.13 -26.25 39.50
N ALA A 29 13.55 -26.72 38.40
CA ALA A 29 13.46 -25.95 37.17
C ALA A 29 12.51 -24.80 37.50
N ASP A 30 13.12 -23.69 37.86
CA ASP A 30 12.53 -22.38 37.76
C ASP A 30 11.91 -22.33 36.36
N ASP A 31 10.60 -22.42 36.35
CA ASP A 31 9.78 -22.32 35.16
C ASP A 31 10.07 -20.91 34.60
N SER A 32 11.09 -20.84 33.76
CA SER A 32 11.44 -19.61 33.08
C SER A 32 10.23 -19.26 32.25
N ASP A 33 9.38 -18.40 32.79
CA ASP A 33 8.35 -17.65 32.06
C ASP A 33 9.06 -16.98 30.87
N ILE A 34 9.15 -17.72 29.76
CA ILE A 34 9.39 -17.11 28.49
C ILE A 34 8.08 -16.36 28.24
N PRO A 35 8.08 -15.01 28.31
CA PRO A 35 6.85 -14.26 28.09
C PRO A 35 6.34 -14.64 26.71
N SER A 36 5.13 -15.15 26.67
CA SER A 36 4.43 -15.34 25.39
C SER A 36 4.49 -14.00 24.64
N PRO A 37 4.86 -13.99 23.36
CA PRO A 37 4.98 -12.74 22.59
C PRO A 37 3.69 -11.90 22.61
N SER A 38 2.55 -12.48 22.94
CA SER A 38 1.27 -11.79 23.05
C SER A 38 1.15 -10.76 24.19
N SER A 39 2.03 -10.81 25.23
CA SER A 39 1.98 -9.85 26.33
C SER A 39 2.88 -8.63 26.14
N ALA A 40 3.70 -8.62 25.08
CA ALA A 40 4.69 -7.56 24.87
C ALA A 40 4.11 -6.26 24.30
N CYS A 41 2.95 -6.34 23.58
CA CYS A 41 2.34 -5.21 22.91
C CYS A 41 1.05 -4.71 23.60
N ASP A 42 0.68 -5.30 24.75
CA ASP A 42 -0.49 -4.91 25.53
C ASP A 42 -0.28 -3.52 26.16
N ALA A 43 -0.75 -2.50 25.50
CA ALA A 43 -0.97 -1.19 26.08
C ALA A 43 -2.49 -0.96 26.20
N ASP A 44 -2.94 -0.57 27.39
CA ASP A 44 -4.32 -0.08 27.62
C ASP A 44 -4.58 1.29 26.91
N GLU A 45 -3.89 1.51 25.80
CA GLU A 45 -3.95 2.75 25.04
C GLU A 45 -4.95 2.64 23.90
N THR A 46 -5.65 3.74 23.64
CA THR A 46 -6.51 3.88 22.46
C THR A 46 -5.99 5.01 21.59
N TYR A 47 -6.00 4.82 20.30
CA TYR A 47 -5.52 5.79 19.33
C TYR A 47 -6.67 6.36 18.51
N GLU A 48 -6.58 7.66 18.19
CA GLU A 48 -7.44 8.25 17.17
C GLU A 48 -6.90 7.85 15.79
N THR A 49 -7.80 7.55 14.85
CA THR A 49 -7.44 7.10 13.50
C THR A 49 -6.68 8.18 12.73
N CYS A 50 -5.49 7.83 12.26
CA CYS A 50 -4.73 8.63 11.32
C CYS A 50 -5.37 8.59 9.92
N ARG A 51 -5.43 9.73 9.24
CA ARG A 51 -6.05 9.87 7.91
C ARG A 51 -5.07 9.69 6.75
N HIS A 52 -3.79 9.49 7.05
CA HIS A 52 -2.79 9.18 6.04
C HIS A 52 -3.01 7.79 5.46
N ARG A 53 -2.81 7.67 4.16
CA ARG A 53 -2.88 6.36 3.50
C ARG A 53 -1.58 5.58 3.63
N ILE A 54 -0.46 6.26 3.71
CA ILE A 54 0.86 5.67 3.89
C ILE A 54 1.43 6.24 5.18
N ILE A 55 1.44 5.43 6.22
CA ILE A 55 1.92 5.82 7.54
C ILE A 55 3.33 5.27 7.71
N SER A 56 4.27 6.14 8.08
CA SER A 56 5.64 5.70 8.35
C SER A 56 5.68 4.89 9.65
N TYR A 57 6.27 3.69 9.63
CA TYR A 57 6.53 2.91 10.82
C TYR A 57 7.25 3.72 11.92
N ALA A 58 8.22 4.53 11.50
CA ALA A 58 8.98 5.37 12.44
C ALA A 58 8.14 6.48 13.12
N SER A 59 6.96 6.79 12.61
CA SER A 59 6.04 7.75 13.24
C SER A 59 5.09 7.12 14.26
N PHE A 60 4.99 5.79 14.29
CA PHE A 60 4.16 5.10 15.27
C PHE A 60 4.73 5.20 16.69
N PRO A 61 3.87 5.31 17.71
CA PRO A 61 4.25 5.06 19.10
C PRO A 61 4.77 3.63 19.31
N ASP A 62 5.58 3.44 20.35
CA ASP A 62 6.21 2.14 20.65
C ASP A 62 5.23 0.95 20.67
N PRO A 63 4.00 1.04 21.25
CA PRO A 63 3.05 -0.07 21.24
C PRO A 63 2.57 -0.46 19.84
N LEU A 64 2.35 0.51 18.95
CA LEU A 64 1.99 0.26 17.54
C LEU A 64 3.16 -0.33 16.75
N GLN A 65 4.38 0.13 17.01
CA GLN A 65 5.59 -0.47 16.43
C GLN A 65 5.73 -1.93 16.85
N CYS A 66 5.46 -2.23 18.13
CA CYS A 66 5.47 -3.59 18.65
C CYS A 66 4.52 -4.53 17.89
N GLU A 67 3.27 -4.13 17.63
CA GLU A 67 2.32 -4.94 16.85
C GLU A 67 2.80 -5.18 15.42
N VAL A 68 3.34 -4.12 14.78
CA VAL A 68 3.88 -4.21 13.41
C VAL A 68 5.09 -5.16 13.38
N ASP A 69 6.01 -5.06 14.35
CA ASP A 69 7.18 -5.94 14.45
C ASP A 69 6.75 -7.39 14.65
N ALA A 70 5.85 -7.64 15.60
CA ALA A 70 5.33 -8.98 15.87
C ALA A 70 4.66 -9.62 14.65
N ALA A 71 3.90 -8.83 13.88
CA ALA A 71 3.24 -9.29 12.67
C ALA A 71 4.22 -9.61 11.52
N LEU A 72 5.34 -8.87 11.43
CA LEU A 72 6.36 -9.10 10.41
C LEU A 72 7.30 -10.26 10.75
N GLU A 73 7.60 -10.48 12.04
CA GLU A 73 8.54 -11.53 12.48
C GLU A 73 7.97 -12.95 12.36
N ALA A 74 6.66 -13.12 12.51
CA ALA A 74 6.01 -14.42 12.62
C ALA A 74 5.03 -14.74 11.48
N ASP A 75 5.08 -14.02 10.33
CA ASP A 75 4.08 -14.11 9.27
C ASP A 75 2.64 -13.87 9.75
N GLY A 76 2.49 -13.11 10.85
CA GLY A 76 1.23 -12.74 11.47
C GLY A 76 1.31 -12.76 12.99
N TYR A 77 0.71 -11.76 13.62
CA TYR A 77 0.61 -11.62 15.07
C TYR A 77 -0.79 -12.04 15.53
N THR A 78 -0.87 -13.07 16.38
CA THR A 78 -2.15 -13.61 16.89
C THR A 78 -2.36 -13.17 18.33
N ALA A 79 -3.54 -12.63 18.61
CA ALA A 79 -3.95 -12.18 19.94
C ALA A 79 -5.47 -12.39 20.13
N THR A 80 -5.91 -12.33 21.38
CA THR A 80 -7.33 -12.23 21.71
C THR A 80 -7.70 -10.77 21.88
N GLY A 81 -8.76 -10.33 21.20
CA GLY A 81 -9.22 -8.94 21.27
C GLY A 81 -8.81 -8.10 20.06
N ARG A 82 -8.86 -6.78 20.24
CA ARG A 82 -8.66 -5.82 19.16
C ARG A 82 -7.19 -5.39 19.11
N PHE A 83 -6.66 -5.25 17.91
CA PHE A 83 -5.33 -4.69 17.70
C PHE A 83 -5.35 -3.16 17.81
N LEU A 84 -4.29 -2.57 18.36
CA LEU A 84 -4.12 -1.12 18.44
C LEU A 84 -4.07 -0.48 17.05
N LEU A 85 -3.53 -1.22 16.07
CA LEU A 85 -3.44 -0.77 14.68
C LEU A 85 -4.82 -0.55 14.04
N GLU A 86 -5.87 -1.28 14.47
CA GLU A 86 -7.26 -1.07 14.01
C GLU A 86 -7.85 0.27 14.47
N ASP A 87 -7.42 0.79 15.61
CA ASP A 87 -7.80 2.13 16.07
C ASP A 87 -6.99 3.21 15.36
N ALA A 88 -5.69 2.94 15.19
CA ALA A 88 -4.74 3.91 14.70
C ALA A 88 -4.88 4.21 13.20
N MET A 89 -5.37 3.27 12.38
CA MET A 89 -5.47 3.44 10.94
C MET A 89 -6.65 2.69 10.31
N ASP A 90 -7.03 3.11 9.10
CA ASP A 90 -8.01 2.40 8.27
C ASP A 90 -7.32 1.22 7.56
N LEU A 91 -7.44 0.00 8.12
CA LEU A 91 -6.75 -1.19 7.61
C LEU A 91 -7.12 -1.56 6.16
N GLU A 92 -8.32 -1.19 5.69
CA GLU A 92 -8.75 -1.49 4.31
C GLU A 92 -8.09 -0.58 3.28
N HIS A 93 -7.59 0.60 3.70
CA HIS A 93 -7.21 1.65 2.77
C HIS A 93 -5.89 2.32 3.10
N ALA A 94 -5.24 1.96 4.18
CA ALA A 94 -3.96 2.51 4.58
C ALA A 94 -2.86 1.45 4.56
N TYR A 95 -1.63 1.92 4.44
CA TYR A 95 -0.43 1.11 4.34
C TYR A 95 0.59 1.54 5.38
N VAL A 96 1.37 0.59 5.86
CA VAL A 96 2.53 0.84 6.73
C VAL A 96 3.79 0.86 5.87
N ARG A 97 4.55 1.95 5.92
CA ARG A 97 5.86 2.02 5.27
C ARG A 97 6.96 1.80 6.31
N ARG A 98 7.75 0.74 6.10
CA ARG A 98 8.94 0.46 6.89
C ARG A 98 10.14 0.34 5.95
N ASP A 99 11.13 1.16 6.15
CA ASP A 99 12.27 1.28 5.27
C ASP A 99 11.84 1.55 3.82
N ASP A 100 12.25 0.71 2.88
CA ASP A 100 11.89 0.81 1.46
C ASP A 100 10.65 -0.02 1.09
N ALA A 101 10.09 -0.81 2.02
CA ALA A 101 8.93 -1.66 1.80
C ALA A 101 7.63 -1.00 2.29
N THR A 102 6.52 -1.37 1.65
CA THR A 102 5.18 -0.90 2.04
C THR A 102 4.27 -2.10 2.21
N TYR A 103 3.58 -2.16 3.33
CA TYR A 103 2.77 -3.28 3.76
C TYR A 103 1.29 -2.91 3.83
N GLU A 104 0.44 -3.79 3.36
CA GLU A 104 -1.00 -3.74 3.55
C GLU A 104 -1.36 -4.56 4.79
N PRO A 105 -1.90 -3.93 5.83
CA PRO A 105 -2.36 -4.63 7.02
C PRO A 105 -3.72 -5.27 6.78
N SER A 106 -3.94 -6.42 7.39
CA SER A 106 -5.24 -7.08 7.42
C SER A 106 -5.42 -7.86 8.71
N VAL A 107 -6.67 -7.99 9.16
CA VAL A 107 -7.02 -8.81 10.32
C VAL A 107 -7.96 -9.91 9.88
N SER A 108 -7.65 -11.13 10.28
CA SER A 108 -8.51 -12.31 10.13
C SER A 108 -8.95 -12.81 11.49
N GLU A 109 -10.14 -13.41 11.56
CA GLU A 109 -10.70 -14.03 12.76
C GLU A 109 -10.73 -15.54 12.58
N SER A 110 -10.47 -16.27 13.66
CA SER A 110 -10.59 -17.73 13.67
C SER A 110 -12.05 -18.13 13.94
N ASP A 111 -12.60 -19.02 13.11
CA ASP A 111 -13.96 -19.55 13.32
C ASP A 111 -14.06 -20.48 14.55
N GLU A 112 -12.93 -20.97 15.06
CA GLU A 112 -12.90 -22.00 16.13
C GLU A 112 -12.49 -21.42 17.49
N THR A 113 -11.82 -20.27 17.50
CA THR A 113 -11.29 -19.63 18.72
C THR A 113 -11.61 -18.13 18.68
N ASP A 114 -11.52 -17.46 19.85
CA ASP A 114 -11.62 -15.99 19.91
C ASP A 114 -10.32 -15.29 19.47
N GLU A 115 -9.46 -16.02 18.77
CA GLU A 115 -8.17 -15.50 18.29
C GLU A 115 -8.33 -14.74 16.97
N ARG A 116 -7.59 -13.67 16.87
CA ARG A 116 -7.49 -12.82 15.69
C ARG A 116 -6.04 -12.72 15.27
N THR A 117 -5.78 -12.64 13.98
CA THR A 117 -4.43 -12.54 13.44
C THR A 117 -4.29 -11.28 12.59
N LEU A 118 -3.36 -10.41 13.00
CA LEU A 118 -2.88 -9.26 12.24
C LEU A 118 -1.80 -9.73 11.27
N SER A 119 -1.98 -9.51 9.99
CA SER A 119 -1.03 -9.83 8.93
C SER A 119 -0.61 -8.56 8.17
N LEU A 120 0.64 -8.51 7.77
CA LEU A 120 1.22 -7.42 6.98
C LEU A 120 1.79 -8.00 5.68
N VAL A 121 1.16 -7.69 4.56
CA VAL A 121 1.56 -8.21 3.24
C VAL A 121 2.27 -7.11 2.46
N GLU A 122 3.51 -7.36 2.05
CA GLU A 122 4.26 -6.41 1.22
C GLU A 122 3.56 -6.17 -0.11
N ARG A 123 3.48 -4.90 -0.52
CA ARG A 123 2.85 -4.45 -1.76
C ARG A 123 3.79 -3.58 -2.58
N GLU A 124 4.06 -4.00 -3.77
CA GLU A 124 4.78 -3.20 -4.76
C GLU A 124 3.90 -2.09 -5.36
N ARG A 125 2.57 -2.35 -5.43
CA ARG A 125 1.58 -1.42 -5.98
C ARG A 125 0.59 -1.02 -4.91
N LEU A 126 0.50 0.28 -4.70
CA LEU A 126 -0.44 0.87 -3.76
C LEU A 126 -1.66 1.38 -4.51
N THR A 127 -2.85 1.13 -3.98
CA THR A 127 -4.10 1.52 -4.61
C THR A 127 -4.86 2.57 -3.79
N ARG A 128 -5.73 3.31 -4.45
CA ARG A 128 -6.71 4.20 -3.84
C ARG A 128 -8.05 3.46 -3.68
N ARG A 129 -8.89 4.00 -2.81
CA ARG A 129 -10.25 3.48 -2.59
C ARG A 129 -11.13 3.55 -3.84
N ARG A 130 -10.86 4.49 -4.74
CA ARG A 130 -11.65 4.75 -5.95
C ARG A 130 -10.72 5.02 -7.11
N VAL A 131 -11.17 4.60 -8.29
CA VAL A 131 -10.53 5.00 -9.54
C VAL A 131 -10.50 6.52 -9.62
N HIS A 132 -9.34 7.06 -9.94
CA HIS A 132 -9.16 8.47 -10.18
C HIS A 132 -9.72 8.85 -11.55
N GLU A 133 -10.44 9.97 -11.61
CA GLU A 133 -11.02 10.51 -12.83
C GLU A 133 -10.25 11.78 -13.25
N LEU A 134 -9.85 11.85 -14.49
CA LEU A 134 -9.33 13.07 -15.12
C LEU A 134 -10.50 13.79 -15.82
N ARG A 135 -10.71 15.05 -15.50
CA ARG A 135 -11.63 15.92 -16.24
C ARG A 135 -10.91 16.50 -17.45
N VAL A 136 -11.48 16.31 -18.63
CA VAL A 136 -11.04 16.95 -19.87
C VAL A 136 -11.98 18.11 -20.18
N GLU A 137 -11.44 19.31 -20.34
CA GLU A 137 -12.21 20.54 -20.54
C GLU A 137 -11.79 21.24 -21.84
N ASN A 138 -12.74 21.50 -22.71
CA ASN A 138 -12.53 22.35 -23.89
C ASN A 138 -12.80 23.81 -23.51
N ALA A 139 -11.75 24.57 -23.25
CA ALA A 139 -11.82 26.00 -22.91
C ALA A 139 -11.86 26.91 -24.13
N THR A 140 -11.87 26.35 -25.36
CA THR A 140 -11.98 27.14 -26.60
C THR A 140 -13.44 27.46 -26.92
N ASP A 141 -13.65 28.36 -27.86
CA ASP A 141 -14.98 28.72 -28.41
C ASP A 141 -15.42 27.85 -29.58
N GLU A 142 -14.67 26.80 -29.89
CA GLU A 142 -14.93 25.88 -31.00
C GLU A 142 -14.93 24.43 -30.50
N ARG A 143 -15.60 23.58 -31.30
CA ARG A 143 -15.56 22.13 -31.11
C ARG A 143 -14.15 21.59 -31.31
N ARG A 144 -13.73 20.66 -30.47
CA ARG A 144 -12.41 19.97 -30.51
C ARG A 144 -12.59 18.46 -30.46
N THR A 145 -11.77 17.78 -31.22
CA THR A 145 -11.59 16.33 -31.07
C THR A 145 -10.19 16.09 -30.47
N VAL A 146 -10.15 15.44 -29.31
CA VAL A 146 -8.93 15.25 -28.52
C VAL A 146 -8.67 13.76 -28.34
N ALA A 147 -7.51 13.28 -28.77
CA ALA A 147 -7.03 11.93 -28.49
C ALA A 147 -6.12 11.95 -27.25
N ILE A 148 -6.35 11.05 -26.33
CA ILE A 148 -5.66 10.97 -25.04
C ILE A 148 -5.19 9.53 -24.83
N THR A 149 -3.89 9.36 -24.62
CA THR A 149 -3.29 8.09 -24.22
C THR A 149 -2.55 8.31 -22.90
N ILE A 150 -2.88 7.52 -21.88
CA ILE A 150 -2.19 7.55 -20.57
C ILE A 150 -1.56 6.19 -20.32
N VAL A 151 -0.25 6.21 -20.08
CA VAL A 151 0.57 5.03 -19.81
C VAL A 151 1.14 5.12 -18.40
N ARG A 152 1.01 4.05 -17.62
CA ARG A 152 1.63 3.98 -16.31
C ARG A 152 3.13 3.70 -16.43
N GLU A 153 3.95 4.52 -15.78
CA GLU A 153 5.38 4.26 -15.68
C GLU A 153 5.65 2.98 -14.87
N GLY A 154 6.76 2.34 -15.16
CA GLY A 154 7.23 1.14 -14.46
C GLY A 154 6.85 -0.16 -15.15
N ASP A 155 5.59 -0.38 -15.53
CA ASP A 155 5.14 -1.57 -16.26
C ASP A 155 4.71 -1.28 -17.71
N GLY A 156 4.54 -0.01 -18.08
CA GLY A 156 4.15 0.40 -19.42
C GLY A 156 2.69 0.07 -19.76
N GLU A 157 1.83 -0.16 -18.75
CA GLU A 157 0.41 -0.42 -18.99
C GLU A 157 -0.31 0.83 -19.49
N THR A 158 -0.96 0.73 -20.64
CA THR A 158 -1.88 1.77 -21.12
C THR A 158 -3.17 1.70 -20.33
N VAL A 159 -3.43 2.72 -19.53
CA VAL A 159 -4.62 2.81 -18.66
C VAL A 159 -5.75 3.61 -19.29
N VAL A 160 -5.44 4.48 -20.25
CA VAL A 160 -6.41 5.23 -21.06
C VAL A 160 -5.94 5.25 -22.51
N ASP A 161 -6.86 5.02 -23.44
CA ASP A 161 -6.69 5.21 -24.87
C ASP A 161 -8.05 5.61 -25.45
N GLU A 162 -8.34 6.92 -25.42
CA GLU A 162 -9.66 7.47 -25.75
C GLU A 162 -9.57 8.66 -26.69
N THR A 163 -10.63 8.83 -27.48
CA THR A 163 -10.83 10.02 -28.31
C THR A 163 -12.16 10.66 -27.96
N LEU A 164 -12.10 11.90 -27.48
CA LEU A 164 -13.24 12.69 -27.05
C LEU A 164 -13.56 13.76 -28.09
N THR A 165 -14.86 14.03 -28.30
CA THR A 165 -15.31 15.18 -29.09
C THR A 165 -16.09 16.10 -28.18
N LEU A 166 -15.54 17.29 -27.91
CA LEU A 166 -16.04 18.26 -26.94
C LEU A 166 -16.53 19.52 -27.68
N GLU A 167 -17.76 19.93 -27.46
CA GLU A 167 -18.21 21.25 -27.90
C GLU A 167 -17.51 22.36 -27.08
N ALA A 168 -17.68 23.62 -27.52
CA ALA A 168 -17.11 24.77 -26.80
C ALA A 168 -17.59 24.82 -25.35
N GLY A 169 -16.66 24.83 -24.39
CA GLY A 169 -16.93 24.86 -22.96
C GLY A 169 -17.36 23.52 -22.34
N ASP A 170 -17.41 22.44 -23.11
CA ASP A 170 -17.76 21.10 -22.60
C ASP A 170 -16.68 20.53 -21.69
N ARG A 171 -17.14 19.65 -20.79
CA ARG A 171 -16.32 18.93 -19.83
C ARG A 171 -16.71 17.47 -19.80
N GLU A 172 -15.75 16.60 -19.91
CA GLU A 172 -15.95 15.15 -19.81
C GLU A 172 -14.98 14.56 -18.77
N LYS A 173 -15.37 13.45 -18.14
CA LYS A 173 -14.55 12.73 -17.18
C LYS A 173 -14.20 11.37 -17.74
N ILE A 174 -12.91 11.04 -17.69
CA ILE A 174 -12.38 9.74 -18.03
C ILE A 174 -11.82 9.05 -16.78
N ALA A 175 -12.12 7.77 -16.64
CA ALA A 175 -11.56 6.95 -15.56
C ALA A 175 -10.11 6.61 -15.91
N VAL A 176 -9.17 6.89 -15.01
CA VAL A 176 -7.74 6.66 -15.27
C VAL A 176 -7.23 5.43 -14.52
N SER A 177 -7.11 5.50 -13.21
CA SER A 177 -6.54 4.41 -12.41
C SER A 177 -6.83 4.61 -10.93
N ASP A 178 -6.83 3.53 -10.16
CA ASP A 178 -6.77 3.54 -8.70
C ASP A 178 -5.35 3.31 -8.16
N VAL A 179 -4.39 2.97 -9.01
CA VAL A 179 -3.01 2.69 -8.61
C VAL A 179 -2.24 4.00 -8.41
N LEU A 180 -1.58 4.15 -7.26
CA LEU A 180 -0.67 5.27 -7.02
C LEU A 180 0.59 5.11 -7.88
N GLY A 181 1.07 6.20 -8.47
CA GLY A 181 2.24 6.12 -9.33
C GLY A 181 2.45 7.36 -10.19
N ARG A 182 3.36 7.20 -11.14
CA ARG A 182 3.59 8.14 -12.22
C ARG A 182 3.02 7.61 -13.51
N TYR A 183 2.56 8.54 -14.33
CA TYR A 183 1.94 8.26 -15.61
C TYR A 183 2.45 9.26 -16.64
N GLU A 184 2.61 8.82 -17.87
CA GLU A 184 2.84 9.68 -19.02
C GLU A 184 1.52 9.84 -19.77
N CYS A 185 1.10 11.07 -19.98
CA CYS A 185 -0.09 11.40 -20.76
C CYS A 185 0.33 12.06 -22.07
N SER A 186 0.04 11.40 -23.18
CA SER A 186 0.15 11.96 -24.52
C SER A 186 -1.22 12.41 -24.99
N VAL A 187 -1.31 13.66 -25.42
CA VAL A 187 -2.54 14.28 -25.89
C VAL A 187 -2.30 14.96 -27.23
N SER A 188 -3.28 14.83 -28.14
CA SER A 188 -3.29 15.54 -29.43
C SER A 188 -4.72 15.97 -29.78
N ASP A 189 -4.83 17.01 -30.63
CA ASP A 189 -6.11 17.47 -31.13
C ASP A 189 -6.19 17.47 -32.66
N ASP A 190 -7.41 17.74 -33.17
CA ASP A 190 -7.71 17.79 -34.61
C ASP A 190 -7.09 19.01 -35.33
N ARG A 191 -6.42 19.92 -34.61
CA ARG A 191 -5.63 21.03 -35.18
C ARG A 191 -4.14 20.73 -35.28
N GLY A 192 -3.71 19.56 -34.79
CA GLY A 192 -2.33 19.13 -34.80
C GLY A 192 -1.53 19.66 -33.60
N LEU A 193 -2.21 20.12 -32.56
CA LEU A 193 -1.57 20.40 -31.29
C LEU A 193 -1.26 19.07 -30.61
N GLU A 194 -0.02 18.89 -30.14
CA GLU A 194 0.42 17.68 -29.46
C GLU A 194 1.22 18.05 -28.19
N LYS A 195 1.02 17.32 -27.11
CA LYS A 195 1.77 17.47 -25.88
C LYS A 195 1.90 16.15 -25.13
N THR A 196 3.05 15.94 -24.52
CA THR A 196 3.24 14.90 -23.52
C THR A 196 3.50 15.55 -22.16
N VAL A 197 2.83 15.07 -21.13
CA VAL A 197 2.94 15.58 -19.76
C VAL A 197 3.06 14.42 -18.79
N ASP A 198 3.87 14.61 -17.76
CA ASP A 198 3.98 13.67 -16.65
C ASP A 198 2.85 13.91 -15.67
N LEU A 199 2.11 12.85 -15.32
CA LEU A 199 1.05 12.88 -14.33
C LEU A 199 1.50 12.16 -13.07
N ARG A 200 1.10 12.66 -11.91
CA ARG A 200 1.36 12.01 -10.63
C ARG A 200 0.07 11.76 -9.87
N LEU A 201 -0.20 10.49 -9.59
CA LEU A 201 -1.26 10.06 -8.69
C LEU A 201 -0.61 9.60 -7.39
N GLY A 202 -0.52 10.48 -6.42
CA GLY A 202 0.09 10.22 -5.11
C GLY A 202 -0.95 10.20 -3.99
N GLU A 203 -0.45 10.12 -2.78
CA GLU A 203 -1.29 10.22 -1.58
C GLU A 203 -1.94 11.60 -1.47
N TYR A 204 -1.17 12.66 -1.71
CA TYR A 204 -1.57 14.06 -1.54
C TYR A 204 -1.57 14.86 -2.83
N VAL A 205 -0.98 14.34 -3.88
CA VAL A 205 -0.91 15.00 -5.19
C VAL A 205 -1.73 14.21 -6.18
N GLN A 206 -2.56 14.90 -6.94
CA GLN A 206 -3.33 14.31 -8.01
C GLN A 206 -3.49 15.30 -9.17
N PHE A 207 -3.63 14.77 -10.36
CA PHE A 207 -4.02 15.55 -11.53
C PHE A 207 -5.56 15.60 -11.62
N ASP A 208 -6.13 16.80 -11.77
CA ASP A 208 -7.58 16.98 -11.71
C ASP A 208 -8.20 17.24 -13.08
N ALA A 209 -7.50 18.01 -13.92
CA ALA A 209 -8.04 18.37 -15.23
C ALA A 209 -6.94 18.54 -16.28
N LEU A 210 -7.30 18.16 -17.50
CA LEU A 210 -6.62 18.52 -18.74
C LEU A 210 -7.47 19.58 -19.44
N VAL A 211 -6.93 20.77 -19.58
CA VAL A 211 -7.61 21.90 -20.24
C VAL A 211 -7.04 22.05 -21.64
N VAL A 212 -7.95 22.03 -22.61
CA VAL A 212 -7.67 22.26 -24.05
C VAL A 212 -8.00 23.70 -24.37
N ASP A 213 -6.97 24.51 -24.66
CA ASP A 213 -7.08 25.91 -25.05
C ASP A 213 -6.17 26.16 -26.27
N GLU A 214 -5.43 27.25 -26.29
CA GLU A 214 -4.36 27.48 -27.29
C GLU A 214 -3.23 26.46 -27.13
N GLU A 215 -3.07 25.90 -25.94
CA GLU A 215 -2.19 24.79 -25.59
C GLU A 215 -2.88 23.82 -24.62
N PHE A 216 -2.33 22.61 -24.44
CA PHE A 216 -2.77 21.71 -23.38
C PHE A 216 -2.17 22.11 -22.03
N SER A 217 -3.02 22.29 -21.03
CA SER A 217 -2.64 22.61 -19.67
C SER A 217 -3.14 21.56 -18.69
N LEU A 218 -2.26 21.10 -17.79
CA LEU A 218 -2.62 20.18 -16.70
C LEU A 218 -2.89 20.99 -15.43
N VAL A 219 -4.00 20.66 -14.78
CA VAL A 219 -4.33 21.16 -13.44
C VAL A 219 -4.07 20.07 -12.43
N GLU A 220 -3.19 20.34 -11.49
CA GLU A 220 -2.89 19.47 -10.37
C GLU A 220 -3.42 20.06 -9.07
N SER A 221 -3.80 19.19 -8.14
CA SER A 221 -4.13 19.59 -6.77
C SER A 221 -3.28 18.82 -5.76
N THR A 222 -3.07 19.47 -4.63
CA THR A 222 -2.38 18.90 -3.47
C THR A 222 -3.31 19.02 -2.26
N ALA A 223 -3.54 17.93 -1.56
CA ALA A 223 -4.30 17.93 -0.33
C ALA A 223 -3.36 18.16 0.86
N ASP A 224 -3.71 19.10 1.73
CA ASP A 224 -3.09 19.24 3.04
C ASP A 224 -3.77 18.26 4.01
N VAL A 225 -3.01 17.35 4.57
CA VAL A 225 -3.47 16.40 5.59
C VAL A 225 -2.78 16.73 6.90
N ALA A 226 -3.57 16.81 7.97
CA ALA A 226 -3.01 17.02 9.32
C ALA A 226 -2.14 15.82 9.71
N PRO A 227 -1.05 16.02 10.48
CA PRO A 227 -0.23 14.93 10.98
C PRO A 227 -1.08 13.94 11.79
N CYS A 228 -0.61 12.71 11.93
CA CYS A 228 -1.31 11.72 12.74
C CYS A 228 -1.49 12.22 14.18
N PRO A 229 -2.56 11.84 14.87
CA PRO A 229 -2.90 12.39 16.21
C PRO A 229 -1.78 12.22 17.24
N TRP A 230 -0.98 11.16 17.12
CA TRP A 230 0.15 10.86 18.01
C TRP A 230 1.46 11.59 17.66
N GLU A 231 1.51 12.33 16.55
CA GLU A 231 2.68 13.13 16.14
C GLU A 231 2.63 14.58 16.69
N ARG A 232 1.66 14.89 17.54
CA ARG A 232 1.42 16.24 18.08
C ARG A 232 2.07 16.48 19.42
#